data_80ddad5737e4d1083ac4503a71731b4f
#
_entry.id   80ddad5737e4d1083ac4503a71731b4f
#
_cell.length_a   1.000
_cell.length_b   1.000
_cell.length_c   1.000
_cell.angle_alpha   90.00
_cell.angle_beta   90.00
_cell.angle_gamma   90.00
#
_symmetry.space_group_name_H-M   'P 1'
#
loop_
_entity.id
_entity.type
_entity.pdbx_description
1 polymer ?
#
loop_
_entity_poly.entity_id
_entity_poly.type
_entity_poly.pdbx_seq_one_letter_code
_entity_poly.pdbx_strand_id
1 'polypeptide(L)'
;MKTRQLEDSLGIVEVPEDVYYGAATERARQCFAVSGRFLGDCPAYVSAIAEVKKAAAMANADVGILRPAVAAAICQAADEVVAGAFDRTHFPVDMLSAGGGVAVNMNINEVLATRANEIICGTKGYEFVHPNNHVNAGQSTSDALATALGITLHRQVLGLIESVRVLETALAAKIDEYRDVVKLSRTCLQDAVPVTFSQEFSAYLAVARRGIERLAAVADTCLDVPMGGTVIGTGLGVGQGYVDRIYPRLCEVTGLSLRRHPNFFDAFQNGDLFQYLSSTFKALATNLAKMGKDLRLLASNAMAEITLPAVMAGSSFIPGKINPVMPEFVVQLAFQVCGNDLVVTMAVEGAELDFNAWTGVVAKNLFESCQLLTAGIPLFTEKCLRGLQVNTEHCQAGAEKTLSLSSVVGSVYGYDVAARVAHTAHDQGISIKDSAVGLRIMSESTAAALLDPLTLTDAERSSVILDRMIAKQREDVGRVVAGLSPQTRRCLLDIATAVAKVDGRVSTEEAHALEVVSDALQLESLIPANTEEYNQNLSILSASERELIYTCAAWLAGTDTVTEASEIELLRSLETQLGLNQANAEALRTKVSEMKAERLYHVPRCEQLPWWEDFATLITWCQLHRSAPI
;
A
#
# COMPACT_ATOMS: atom_id res chain seq x y z
N MET A 1 -31.94 -5.36 -48.67
CA MET A 1 -30.88 -6.36 -48.60
C MET A 1 -31.41 -7.64 -49.22
N LYS A 2 -30.57 -8.38 -49.95
CA LYS A 2 -30.96 -9.72 -50.38
C LYS A 2 -30.96 -10.65 -49.17
N THR A 3 -31.94 -11.56 -49.12
CA THR A 3 -32.09 -12.55 -48.04
C THR A 3 -32.06 -13.97 -48.61
N ARG A 4 -31.67 -14.93 -47.81
CA ARG A 4 -31.84 -16.37 -48.06
C ARG A 4 -32.80 -16.95 -47.05
N GLN A 5 -33.62 -17.90 -47.47
CA GLN A 5 -34.53 -18.60 -46.60
C GLN A 5 -33.84 -19.81 -45.99
N LEU A 6 -33.91 -19.92 -44.68
CA LEU A 6 -33.45 -21.10 -43.92
C LEU A 6 -34.61 -21.65 -43.10
N GLU A 7 -34.64 -22.95 -42.92
CA GLU A 7 -35.64 -23.63 -42.14
C GLU A 7 -35.05 -24.29 -40.90
N ASP A 8 -35.72 -24.15 -39.78
CA ASP A 8 -35.45 -24.88 -38.55
C ASP A 8 -36.72 -25.50 -37.98
N SER A 9 -36.66 -26.08 -36.76
CA SER A 9 -37.82 -26.72 -36.12
C SER A 9 -38.98 -25.77 -35.85
N LEU A 10 -38.79 -24.47 -35.93
CA LEU A 10 -39.81 -23.43 -35.72
C LEU A 10 -40.34 -22.84 -37.05
N GLY A 11 -39.85 -23.35 -38.20
CA GLY A 11 -40.27 -22.93 -39.53
C GLY A 11 -39.23 -22.07 -40.25
N ILE A 12 -39.65 -21.40 -41.34
CA ILE A 12 -38.78 -20.61 -42.22
C ILE A 12 -38.43 -19.27 -41.56
N VAL A 13 -37.17 -18.84 -41.72
CA VAL A 13 -36.67 -17.52 -41.33
C VAL A 13 -35.80 -16.95 -42.47
N GLU A 14 -35.92 -15.66 -42.70
CA GLU A 14 -35.09 -14.94 -43.66
C GLU A 14 -33.81 -14.40 -42.99
N VAL A 15 -32.66 -14.74 -43.57
CA VAL A 15 -31.35 -14.34 -43.10
C VAL A 15 -30.65 -13.52 -44.20
N PRO A 16 -29.96 -12.41 -43.91
CA PRO A 16 -29.22 -11.66 -44.93
C PRO A 16 -28.26 -12.56 -45.70
N GLU A 17 -28.09 -12.34 -47.00
CA GLU A 17 -27.30 -13.22 -47.89
C GLU A 17 -25.79 -13.08 -47.62
N ASP A 18 -25.37 -11.89 -47.20
CA ASP A 18 -23.97 -11.52 -46.95
C ASP A 18 -23.37 -12.09 -45.67
N VAL A 19 -24.21 -12.47 -44.67
CA VAL A 19 -23.77 -13.05 -43.41
C VAL A 19 -23.60 -14.58 -43.48
N TYR A 20 -22.83 -15.12 -42.51
CA TYR A 20 -22.56 -16.57 -42.37
C TYR A 20 -23.38 -17.24 -41.25
N TYR A 21 -24.03 -16.45 -40.38
CA TYR A 21 -24.95 -17.02 -39.39
C TYR A 21 -26.24 -17.57 -40.03
N GLY A 22 -26.97 -18.34 -39.25
CA GLY A 22 -28.16 -19.04 -39.73
C GLY A 22 -29.45 -18.71 -38.99
N ALA A 23 -30.40 -19.66 -39.04
CA ALA A 23 -31.75 -19.48 -38.50
C ALA A 23 -31.79 -19.24 -36.98
N ALA A 24 -31.08 -20.01 -36.20
CA ALA A 24 -31.06 -19.88 -34.75
C ALA A 24 -30.50 -18.50 -34.30
N THR A 25 -29.46 -18.03 -34.95
CA THR A 25 -28.88 -16.69 -34.70
C THR A 25 -29.86 -15.58 -35.05
N GLU A 26 -30.51 -15.66 -36.21
CA GLU A 26 -31.47 -14.64 -36.62
C GLU A 26 -32.67 -14.55 -35.67
N ARG A 27 -33.21 -15.68 -35.19
CA ARG A 27 -34.22 -15.70 -34.15
C ARG A 27 -33.78 -15.06 -32.86
N ALA A 28 -32.54 -15.40 -32.40
CA ALA A 28 -31.99 -14.81 -31.20
C ALA A 28 -31.83 -13.29 -31.34
N ARG A 29 -31.38 -12.80 -32.52
CA ARG A 29 -31.25 -11.38 -32.84
C ARG A 29 -32.57 -10.64 -32.75
N GLN A 30 -33.66 -11.29 -33.23
CA GLN A 30 -34.99 -10.72 -33.17
C GLN A 30 -35.58 -10.72 -31.74
N CYS A 31 -35.25 -11.74 -30.92
CA CYS A 31 -35.79 -11.88 -29.57
C CYS A 31 -35.06 -11.01 -28.51
N PHE A 32 -33.76 -10.81 -28.62
CA PHE A 32 -32.91 -10.32 -27.51
C PHE A 32 -32.15 -9.02 -27.81
N ALA A 33 -32.60 -8.18 -28.74
CA ALA A 33 -31.93 -6.92 -29.06
C ALA A 33 -32.15 -5.85 -27.97
N VAL A 34 -31.53 -5.97 -26.79
CA VAL A 34 -31.82 -5.15 -25.60
C VAL A 34 -30.62 -4.39 -25.03
N SER A 35 -29.42 -4.97 -25.03
CA SER A 35 -28.29 -4.36 -24.34
C SER A 35 -27.43 -3.45 -25.23
N GLY A 36 -27.49 -3.59 -26.54
CA GLY A 36 -26.62 -2.95 -27.52
C GLY A 36 -25.17 -3.47 -27.44
N ARG A 37 -24.91 -4.55 -26.70
CA ARG A 37 -23.62 -5.26 -26.61
C ARG A 37 -23.76 -6.65 -27.21
N PHE A 38 -23.03 -6.91 -28.25
CA PHE A 38 -23.16 -8.13 -29.03
C PHE A 38 -21.92 -9.02 -28.87
N LEU A 39 -22.07 -10.30 -29.19
CA LEU A 39 -20.95 -11.25 -29.20
C LEU A 39 -19.78 -10.74 -30.06
N GLY A 40 -20.08 -10.13 -31.20
CA GLY A 40 -19.07 -9.53 -32.09
C GLY A 40 -18.27 -8.35 -31.48
N ASP A 41 -18.74 -7.76 -30.38
CA ASP A 41 -18.00 -6.76 -29.61
C ASP A 41 -16.96 -7.40 -28.64
N CYS A 42 -16.95 -8.75 -28.57
CA CYS A 42 -16.05 -9.55 -27.74
C CYS A 42 -15.18 -10.48 -28.60
N PRO A 43 -14.28 -9.95 -29.48
CA PRO A 43 -13.57 -10.77 -30.46
C PRO A 43 -12.69 -11.86 -29.82
N ALA A 44 -12.12 -11.60 -28.64
CA ALA A 44 -11.35 -12.62 -27.91
C ALA A 44 -12.21 -13.82 -27.51
N TYR A 45 -13.48 -13.60 -27.16
CA TYR A 45 -14.40 -14.69 -26.81
C TYR A 45 -14.86 -15.46 -28.06
N VAL A 46 -15.17 -14.73 -29.16
CA VAL A 46 -15.45 -15.33 -30.48
C VAL A 46 -14.31 -16.26 -30.89
N SER A 47 -13.07 -15.77 -30.83
CA SER A 47 -11.89 -16.57 -31.16
C SER A 47 -11.74 -17.80 -30.26
N ALA A 48 -11.90 -17.66 -28.96
CA ALA A 48 -11.82 -18.77 -28.02
C ALA A 48 -12.87 -19.85 -28.27
N ILE A 49 -14.12 -19.46 -28.61
CA ILE A 49 -15.16 -20.43 -28.98
C ILE A 49 -14.77 -21.13 -30.29
N ALA A 50 -14.26 -20.43 -31.29
CA ALA A 50 -13.80 -21.02 -32.54
C ALA A 50 -12.65 -22.00 -32.33
N GLU A 51 -11.69 -21.68 -31.44
CA GLU A 51 -10.58 -22.58 -31.04
C GLU A 51 -11.12 -23.85 -30.38
N VAL A 52 -12.10 -23.73 -29.48
CA VAL A 52 -12.75 -24.89 -28.85
C VAL A 52 -13.43 -25.76 -29.92
N LYS A 53 -14.16 -25.17 -30.88
CA LYS A 53 -14.79 -25.91 -31.96
C LYS A 53 -13.78 -26.60 -32.89
N LYS A 54 -12.66 -25.94 -33.18
CA LYS A 54 -11.54 -26.55 -33.93
C LYS A 54 -10.98 -27.77 -33.18
N ALA A 55 -10.64 -27.62 -31.91
CA ALA A 55 -10.12 -28.73 -31.10
C ALA A 55 -11.12 -29.90 -31.02
N ALA A 56 -12.41 -29.58 -30.87
CA ALA A 56 -13.47 -30.59 -30.86
C ALA A 56 -13.62 -31.32 -32.20
N ALA A 57 -13.52 -30.63 -33.32
CA ALA A 57 -13.53 -31.23 -34.65
C ALA A 57 -12.35 -32.18 -34.86
N MET A 58 -11.14 -31.78 -34.44
CA MET A 58 -9.94 -32.61 -34.47
C MET A 58 -10.09 -33.87 -33.60
N ALA A 59 -10.56 -33.72 -32.36
CA ALA A 59 -10.78 -34.82 -31.42
C ALA A 59 -11.83 -35.81 -31.95
N ASN A 60 -12.93 -35.31 -32.53
CA ASN A 60 -13.97 -36.16 -33.14
C ASN A 60 -13.46 -36.89 -34.41
N ALA A 61 -12.56 -36.31 -35.16
CA ALA A 61 -11.89 -36.98 -36.26
C ALA A 61 -10.95 -38.08 -35.77
N ASP A 62 -10.19 -37.83 -34.70
CA ASP A 62 -9.28 -38.81 -34.08
C ASP A 62 -10.01 -40.08 -33.59
N VAL A 63 -11.27 -39.94 -33.13
CA VAL A 63 -12.11 -41.05 -32.67
C VAL A 63 -13.09 -41.57 -33.74
N GLY A 64 -12.99 -41.08 -34.98
CA GLY A 64 -13.78 -41.55 -36.11
C GLY A 64 -15.24 -41.08 -36.17
N ILE A 65 -15.65 -40.11 -35.35
CA ILE A 65 -17.01 -39.53 -35.38
C ILE A 65 -17.19 -38.61 -36.57
N LEU A 66 -16.19 -37.77 -36.86
CA LEU A 66 -16.19 -36.90 -38.03
C LEU A 66 -15.28 -37.47 -39.13
N ARG A 67 -15.74 -37.34 -40.37
CA ARG A 67 -14.89 -37.64 -41.55
C ARG A 67 -13.76 -36.60 -41.59
N PRO A 68 -12.52 -37.01 -41.93
CA PRO A 68 -11.37 -36.11 -41.96
C PRO A 68 -11.57 -34.84 -42.80
N ALA A 69 -12.24 -34.97 -43.97
CA ALA A 69 -12.52 -33.81 -44.84
C ALA A 69 -13.47 -32.78 -44.19
N VAL A 70 -14.48 -33.24 -43.44
CA VAL A 70 -15.42 -32.39 -42.70
C VAL A 70 -14.69 -31.67 -41.55
N ALA A 71 -13.90 -32.42 -40.79
CA ALA A 71 -13.09 -31.86 -39.70
C ALA A 71 -12.10 -30.79 -40.22
N ALA A 72 -11.41 -31.11 -41.33
CA ALA A 72 -10.46 -30.15 -41.94
C ALA A 72 -11.15 -28.82 -42.38
N ALA A 73 -12.34 -28.92 -42.98
CA ALA A 73 -13.09 -27.74 -43.39
C ALA A 73 -13.58 -26.89 -42.16
N ILE A 74 -14.03 -27.58 -41.08
CA ILE A 74 -14.36 -26.88 -39.81
C ILE A 74 -13.13 -26.21 -39.21
N CYS A 75 -11.97 -26.87 -39.20
CA CYS A 75 -10.72 -26.31 -38.71
C CYS A 75 -10.30 -25.09 -39.51
N GLN A 76 -10.37 -25.14 -40.84
CA GLN A 76 -10.04 -23.99 -41.69
C GLN A 76 -11.00 -22.82 -41.42
N ALA A 77 -12.31 -23.06 -41.33
CA ALA A 77 -13.29 -22.03 -41.00
C ALA A 77 -13.02 -21.38 -39.63
N ALA A 78 -12.64 -22.21 -38.63
CA ALA A 78 -12.27 -21.71 -37.31
C ALA A 78 -11.00 -20.86 -37.33
N ASP A 79 -9.98 -21.26 -38.12
CA ASP A 79 -8.76 -20.47 -38.30
C ASP A 79 -9.05 -19.10 -38.94
N GLU A 80 -9.97 -19.05 -39.90
CA GLU A 80 -10.41 -17.78 -40.51
C GLU A 80 -11.14 -16.87 -39.50
N VAL A 81 -11.97 -17.45 -38.60
CA VAL A 81 -12.61 -16.68 -37.51
C VAL A 81 -11.55 -16.13 -36.54
N VAL A 82 -10.58 -16.95 -36.11
CA VAL A 82 -9.49 -16.55 -35.22
C VAL A 82 -8.62 -15.47 -35.87
N ALA A 83 -8.39 -15.55 -37.17
CA ALA A 83 -7.65 -14.54 -37.94
C ALA A 83 -8.44 -13.22 -38.17
N GLY A 84 -9.72 -13.15 -37.74
CA GLY A 84 -10.53 -11.93 -37.89
C GLY A 84 -11.10 -11.72 -39.29
N ALA A 85 -11.24 -12.79 -40.09
CA ALA A 85 -11.83 -12.71 -41.44
C ALA A 85 -13.33 -12.36 -41.44
N PHE A 86 -13.98 -12.48 -40.30
CA PHE A 86 -15.39 -12.19 -40.11
C PHE A 86 -15.57 -11.01 -39.16
N ASP A 87 -16.20 -9.96 -39.62
CA ASP A 87 -16.48 -8.80 -38.80
C ASP A 87 -17.63 -9.04 -37.80
N ARG A 88 -17.89 -8.05 -36.95
CA ARG A 88 -18.91 -8.15 -35.91
C ARG A 88 -20.33 -8.40 -36.43
N THR A 89 -20.62 -8.14 -37.71
CA THR A 89 -21.97 -8.34 -38.27
C THR A 89 -22.35 -9.81 -38.38
N HIS A 90 -21.35 -10.70 -38.40
CA HIS A 90 -21.54 -12.15 -38.37
C HIS A 90 -21.86 -12.71 -36.97
N PHE A 91 -21.71 -11.90 -35.94
CA PHE A 91 -21.89 -12.28 -34.53
C PHE A 91 -22.87 -11.32 -33.81
N PRO A 92 -24.15 -11.22 -34.28
CA PRO A 92 -25.09 -10.20 -33.81
C PRO A 92 -25.88 -10.59 -32.56
N VAL A 93 -25.52 -11.70 -31.89
CA VAL A 93 -26.23 -12.15 -30.69
C VAL A 93 -25.93 -11.22 -29.51
N ASP A 94 -26.98 -10.73 -28.85
CA ASP A 94 -26.88 -9.88 -27.67
C ASP A 94 -26.28 -10.69 -26.49
N MET A 95 -25.32 -10.11 -25.75
CA MET A 95 -24.68 -10.76 -24.61
C MET A 95 -25.64 -11.06 -23.44
N LEU A 96 -26.83 -10.41 -23.40
CA LEU A 96 -27.89 -10.69 -22.45
C LEU A 96 -28.94 -11.66 -23.00
N SER A 97 -28.62 -12.46 -24.00
CA SER A 97 -29.50 -13.52 -24.50
C SER A 97 -29.71 -14.61 -23.43
N ALA A 98 -30.96 -15.01 -23.22
CA ALA A 98 -31.31 -16.07 -22.28
C ALA A 98 -31.02 -17.48 -22.85
N GLY A 99 -31.36 -18.53 -22.09
CA GLY A 99 -31.26 -19.93 -22.51
C GLY A 99 -29.86 -20.53 -22.33
N GLY A 100 -29.11 -20.11 -21.30
CA GLY A 100 -27.82 -20.73 -20.93
C GLY A 100 -26.73 -20.60 -22.01
N GLY A 101 -26.83 -19.56 -22.87
CA GLY A 101 -25.82 -19.31 -23.91
C GLY A 101 -26.06 -20.03 -25.24
N VAL A 102 -27.18 -20.72 -25.43
CA VAL A 102 -27.50 -21.46 -26.68
C VAL A 102 -27.37 -20.55 -27.91
N ALA A 103 -27.86 -19.33 -27.86
CA ALA A 103 -27.78 -18.38 -28.96
C ALA A 103 -26.32 -18.08 -29.37
N VAL A 104 -25.43 -17.89 -28.40
CA VAL A 104 -23.97 -17.64 -28.60
C VAL A 104 -23.32 -18.87 -29.22
N ASN A 105 -23.58 -20.07 -28.68
CA ASN A 105 -23.02 -21.33 -29.20
C ASN A 105 -23.50 -21.59 -30.65
N MET A 106 -24.78 -21.40 -30.90
CA MET A 106 -25.36 -21.61 -32.24
C MET A 106 -24.84 -20.58 -33.24
N ASN A 107 -24.62 -19.35 -32.87
CA ASN A 107 -24.07 -18.33 -33.77
C ASN A 107 -22.70 -18.79 -34.32
N ILE A 108 -21.78 -19.21 -33.46
CA ILE A 108 -20.49 -19.73 -33.88
C ILE A 108 -20.64 -21.03 -34.70
N ASN A 109 -21.49 -21.96 -34.25
CA ASN A 109 -21.73 -23.19 -34.98
C ASN A 109 -22.25 -22.94 -36.41
N GLU A 110 -23.18 -22.01 -36.60
CA GLU A 110 -23.75 -21.67 -37.89
C GLU A 110 -22.74 -20.96 -38.80
N VAL A 111 -21.95 -20.02 -38.26
CA VAL A 111 -20.89 -19.35 -39.02
C VAL A 111 -19.84 -20.37 -39.51
N LEU A 112 -19.37 -21.25 -38.62
CA LEU A 112 -18.39 -22.28 -38.96
C LEU A 112 -18.95 -23.30 -39.95
N ALA A 113 -20.19 -23.75 -39.75
CA ALA A 113 -20.83 -24.72 -40.66
C ALA A 113 -21.03 -24.13 -42.06
N THR A 114 -21.58 -22.92 -42.15
CA THR A 114 -21.81 -22.22 -43.42
C THR A 114 -20.47 -22.02 -44.18
N ARG A 115 -19.42 -21.58 -43.47
CA ARG A 115 -18.08 -21.38 -44.10
C ARG A 115 -17.43 -22.70 -44.50
N ALA A 116 -17.47 -23.71 -43.64
CA ALA A 116 -16.94 -25.03 -43.94
C ALA A 116 -17.66 -25.69 -45.14
N ASN A 117 -18.96 -25.49 -45.24
CA ASN A 117 -19.73 -25.94 -46.41
C ASN A 117 -19.26 -25.25 -47.69
N GLU A 118 -19.10 -23.92 -47.65
CA GLU A 118 -18.58 -23.14 -48.79
C GLU A 118 -17.17 -23.57 -49.19
N ILE A 119 -16.28 -23.92 -48.23
CA ILE A 119 -14.94 -24.48 -48.50
C ILE A 119 -15.04 -25.80 -49.23
N ILE A 120 -16.00 -26.68 -48.90
CA ILE A 120 -16.14 -27.99 -49.51
C ILE A 120 -16.79 -27.91 -50.90
N CYS A 121 -17.87 -27.15 -51.07
CA CYS A 121 -18.69 -27.20 -52.31
C CYS A 121 -18.87 -25.85 -53.00
N GLY A 122 -18.31 -24.74 -52.47
CA GLY A 122 -18.38 -23.41 -53.08
C GLY A 122 -19.70 -22.67 -52.80
N THR A 123 -20.59 -23.22 -52.00
CA THR A 123 -21.90 -22.60 -51.68
C THR A 123 -22.16 -22.56 -50.19
N LYS A 124 -22.84 -21.47 -49.73
CA LYS A 124 -23.34 -21.38 -48.36
C LYS A 124 -24.50 -22.36 -48.16
N GLY A 125 -24.51 -23.13 -47.07
CA GLY A 125 -25.55 -24.09 -46.73
C GLY A 125 -25.10 -25.06 -45.64
N TYR A 126 -25.84 -26.18 -45.47
CA TYR A 126 -25.56 -27.20 -44.46
C TYR A 126 -25.54 -28.63 -45.02
N GLU A 127 -25.44 -28.80 -46.35
CA GLU A 127 -25.51 -30.08 -47.04
C GLU A 127 -24.36 -31.02 -46.66
N PHE A 128 -23.15 -30.49 -46.48
CA PHE A 128 -21.94 -31.24 -46.13
C PHE A 128 -21.53 -31.05 -44.68
N VAL A 129 -21.72 -29.85 -44.13
CA VAL A 129 -21.36 -29.51 -42.76
C VAL A 129 -22.57 -28.90 -42.06
N HIS A 130 -23.11 -29.61 -41.08
CA HIS A 130 -24.28 -29.17 -40.31
C HIS A 130 -23.85 -28.60 -38.97
N PRO A 131 -24.41 -27.46 -38.49
CA PRO A 131 -23.98 -26.80 -37.23
C PRO A 131 -24.12 -27.72 -36.01
N ASN A 132 -25.20 -28.50 -35.88
CA ASN A 132 -25.42 -29.38 -34.73
C ASN A 132 -24.73 -30.73 -34.91
N ASN A 133 -24.85 -31.37 -36.09
CA ASN A 133 -24.39 -32.74 -36.28
C ASN A 133 -22.88 -32.85 -36.45
N HIS A 134 -22.21 -31.79 -36.92
CA HIS A 134 -20.79 -31.82 -37.22
C HIS A 134 -20.02 -30.83 -36.34
N VAL A 135 -20.33 -29.50 -36.38
CA VAL A 135 -19.58 -28.49 -35.61
C VAL A 135 -19.75 -28.68 -34.09
N ASN A 136 -20.98 -29.03 -33.67
CA ASN A 136 -21.31 -29.26 -32.25
C ASN A 136 -21.23 -30.76 -31.84
N ALA A 137 -20.68 -31.63 -32.66
CA ALA A 137 -20.57 -33.06 -32.35
C ALA A 137 -19.82 -33.30 -31.02
N GLY A 138 -20.42 -34.13 -30.14
CA GLY A 138 -19.83 -34.46 -28.83
C GLY A 138 -19.74 -33.29 -27.84
N GLN A 139 -20.51 -32.23 -28.05
CA GLN A 139 -20.51 -31.01 -27.23
C GLN A 139 -21.91 -30.63 -26.78
N SER A 140 -21.97 -29.90 -25.67
CA SER A 140 -23.12 -29.08 -25.29
C SER A 140 -22.73 -27.59 -25.33
N THR A 141 -23.71 -26.72 -25.27
CA THR A 141 -23.50 -25.30 -25.03
C THR A 141 -22.72 -25.09 -23.73
N SER A 142 -23.03 -25.87 -22.70
CA SER A 142 -22.48 -25.74 -21.34
C SER A 142 -20.96 -25.92 -21.31
N ASP A 143 -20.45 -27.06 -21.83
CA ASP A 143 -19.02 -27.36 -21.79
C ASP A 143 -18.20 -26.51 -22.77
N ALA A 144 -18.73 -26.27 -23.98
CA ALA A 144 -18.04 -25.49 -24.99
C ALA A 144 -17.86 -24.01 -24.57
N LEU A 145 -18.94 -23.37 -24.08
CA LEU A 145 -18.86 -21.97 -23.67
C LEU A 145 -18.11 -21.76 -22.36
N ALA A 146 -18.25 -22.65 -21.37
CA ALA A 146 -17.49 -22.57 -20.13
C ALA A 146 -15.97 -22.72 -20.40
N THR A 147 -15.59 -23.64 -21.31
CA THR A 147 -14.20 -23.80 -21.76
C THR A 147 -13.69 -22.54 -22.46
N ALA A 148 -14.43 -21.99 -23.40
CA ALA A 148 -14.07 -20.76 -24.11
C ALA A 148 -13.99 -19.55 -23.17
N LEU A 149 -14.88 -19.46 -22.17
CA LEU A 149 -14.86 -18.43 -21.15
C LEU A 149 -13.57 -18.49 -20.31
N GLY A 150 -13.19 -19.68 -19.85
CA GLY A 150 -11.92 -19.92 -19.15
C GLY A 150 -10.70 -19.45 -19.95
N ILE A 151 -10.62 -19.88 -21.24
CA ILE A 151 -9.55 -19.46 -22.15
C ILE A 151 -9.50 -17.93 -22.30
N THR A 152 -10.64 -17.31 -22.52
CA THR A 152 -10.74 -15.86 -22.70
C THR A 152 -10.31 -15.10 -21.47
N LEU A 153 -10.82 -15.49 -20.31
CA LEU A 153 -10.50 -14.84 -19.03
C LEU A 153 -9.03 -15.02 -18.67
N HIS A 154 -8.47 -16.21 -18.85
CA HIS A 154 -7.04 -16.41 -18.65
C HIS A 154 -6.19 -15.42 -19.44
N ARG A 155 -6.43 -15.32 -20.75
CA ARG A 155 -5.68 -14.40 -21.64
C ARG A 155 -5.89 -12.93 -21.28
N GLN A 156 -7.11 -12.53 -20.96
CA GLN A 156 -7.43 -11.15 -20.57
C GLN A 156 -6.77 -10.77 -19.24
N VAL A 157 -6.76 -11.68 -18.27
CA VAL A 157 -6.11 -11.44 -16.96
C VAL A 157 -4.61 -11.30 -17.11
N LEU A 158 -3.96 -12.09 -17.99
CA LEU A 158 -2.53 -11.90 -18.29
C LEU A 158 -2.27 -10.50 -18.87
N GLY A 159 -3.11 -10.01 -19.77
CA GLY A 159 -3.03 -8.63 -20.30
C GLY A 159 -3.23 -7.57 -19.20
N LEU A 160 -4.14 -7.81 -18.27
CA LEU A 160 -4.33 -6.93 -17.12
C LEU A 160 -3.11 -6.92 -16.18
N ILE A 161 -2.48 -8.06 -15.94
CA ILE A 161 -1.23 -8.15 -15.17
C ILE A 161 -0.16 -7.23 -15.78
N GLU A 162 0.03 -7.27 -17.09
CA GLU A 162 1.00 -6.38 -17.75
C GLU A 162 0.64 -4.90 -17.58
N SER A 163 -0.65 -4.56 -17.60
CA SER A 163 -1.10 -3.20 -17.31
C SER A 163 -0.78 -2.77 -15.86
N VAL A 164 -0.92 -3.67 -14.89
CA VAL A 164 -0.54 -3.38 -13.49
C VAL A 164 0.98 -3.29 -13.33
N ARG A 165 1.79 -4.03 -14.11
CA ARG A 165 3.25 -3.90 -14.12
C ARG A 165 3.73 -2.53 -14.60
N VAL A 166 3.01 -1.91 -15.54
CA VAL A 166 3.27 -0.52 -15.95
C VAL A 166 3.09 0.44 -14.78
N LEU A 167 2.02 0.26 -13.99
CA LEU A 167 1.78 1.02 -12.77
C LEU A 167 2.87 0.77 -11.71
N GLU A 168 3.21 -0.50 -11.48
CA GLU A 168 4.27 -0.91 -10.54
C GLU A 168 5.59 -0.19 -10.86
N THR A 169 6.00 -0.21 -12.12
CA THR A 169 7.24 0.43 -12.58
C THR A 169 7.22 1.94 -12.35
N ALA A 170 6.11 2.60 -12.64
CA ALA A 170 5.98 4.04 -12.44
C ALA A 170 5.99 4.44 -10.96
N LEU A 171 5.35 3.65 -10.09
CA LEU A 171 5.38 3.86 -8.64
C LEU A 171 6.80 3.65 -8.08
N ALA A 172 7.51 2.62 -8.52
CA ALA A 172 8.91 2.39 -8.12
C ALA A 172 9.81 3.57 -8.51
N ALA A 173 9.64 4.12 -9.71
CA ALA A 173 10.38 5.30 -10.14
C ALA A 173 10.07 6.53 -9.26
N LYS A 174 8.82 6.76 -8.87
CA LYS A 174 8.44 7.85 -7.97
C LYS A 174 8.96 7.66 -6.54
N ILE A 175 9.04 6.44 -6.05
CA ILE A 175 9.67 6.10 -4.77
C ILE A 175 11.14 6.50 -4.78
N ASP A 176 11.87 6.20 -5.85
CA ASP A 176 13.27 6.55 -5.98
C ASP A 176 13.48 8.07 -6.16
N GLU A 177 12.63 8.73 -6.98
CA GLU A 177 12.68 10.17 -7.25
C GLU A 177 12.47 11.01 -5.98
N TYR A 178 11.56 10.60 -5.08
CA TYR A 178 11.18 11.35 -3.88
C TYR A 178 11.58 10.65 -2.58
N ARG A 179 12.70 9.92 -2.60
CA ARG A 179 13.16 9.05 -1.50
C ARG A 179 13.23 9.77 -0.15
N ASP A 180 13.81 10.95 -0.12
CA ASP A 180 14.07 11.74 1.09
C ASP A 180 13.22 13.02 1.16
N VAL A 181 12.20 13.13 0.31
CA VAL A 181 11.29 14.28 0.33
C VAL A 181 10.25 14.09 1.42
N VAL A 182 10.36 14.89 2.45
CA VAL A 182 9.49 14.84 3.63
C VAL A 182 8.17 15.55 3.36
N LYS A 183 7.12 15.01 3.92
CA LYS A 183 5.79 15.59 4.01
C LYS A 183 5.16 15.30 5.38
N LEU A 184 4.06 15.94 5.66
CA LEU A 184 3.24 15.59 6.81
C LEU A 184 2.22 14.53 6.43
N SER A 185 2.17 13.42 7.19
CA SER A 185 1.10 12.42 7.05
C SER A 185 -0.20 12.93 7.65
N ARG A 186 -1.33 12.30 7.27
CA ARG A 186 -2.65 12.62 7.85
C ARG A 186 -3.39 11.38 8.24
N THR A 187 -3.98 11.44 9.43
CA THR A 187 -4.95 10.45 9.92
C THR A 187 -6.26 11.14 10.19
N CYS A 188 -7.39 10.58 9.73
CA CYS A 188 -8.69 11.26 9.81
C CYS A 188 -8.69 12.66 9.16
N LEU A 189 -7.86 12.89 8.15
CA LEU A 189 -7.62 14.17 7.49
C LEU A 189 -7.02 15.25 8.40
N GLN A 190 -6.54 14.91 9.58
CA GLN A 190 -5.79 15.80 10.47
C GLN A 190 -4.30 15.49 10.39
N ASP A 191 -3.50 16.52 10.66
CA ASP A 191 -2.04 16.42 10.68
C ASP A 191 -1.58 15.35 11.70
N ALA A 192 -0.66 14.50 11.27
CA ALA A 192 -0.08 13.47 12.11
C ALA A 192 1.46 13.64 12.17
N VAL A 193 2.23 12.66 11.75
CA VAL A 193 3.68 12.67 11.88
C VAL A 193 4.38 12.84 10.53
N PRO A 194 5.64 13.29 10.49
CA PRO A 194 6.42 13.33 9.26
C PRO A 194 6.56 11.95 8.62
N VAL A 195 6.47 11.89 7.30
CA VAL A 195 6.76 10.74 6.46
C VAL A 195 7.47 11.20 5.19
N THR A 196 8.09 10.30 4.43
CA THR A 196 8.55 10.64 3.08
C THR A 196 7.50 10.28 2.04
N PHE A 197 7.52 10.94 0.87
CA PHE A 197 6.73 10.51 -0.28
C PHE A 197 7.07 9.08 -0.71
N SER A 198 8.34 8.68 -0.59
CA SER A 198 8.76 7.30 -0.82
C SER A 198 7.98 6.31 0.05
N GLN A 199 7.82 6.59 1.34
CA GLN A 199 7.04 5.75 2.26
C GLN A 199 5.56 5.71 1.87
N GLU A 200 4.94 6.83 1.53
CA GLU A 200 3.55 6.89 1.09
C GLU A 200 3.34 6.11 -0.22
N PHE A 201 4.17 6.35 -1.24
CA PHE A 201 4.06 5.64 -2.51
C PHE A 201 4.42 4.15 -2.40
N SER A 202 5.24 3.75 -1.43
CA SER A 202 5.54 2.34 -1.16
C SER A 202 4.30 1.54 -0.79
N ALA A 203 3.32 2.17 -0.11
CA ALA A 203 2.05 1.55 0.21
C ALA A 203 1.21 1.28 -1.06
N TYR A 204 1.21 2.21 -2.04
CA TYR A 204 0.55 2.00 -3.33
C TYR A 204 1.25 0.91 -4.16
N LEU A 205 2.57 0.89 -4.15
CA LEU A 205 3.37 -0.15 -4.81
C LEU A 205 3.06 -1.55 -4.24
N ALA A 206 3.00 -1.67 -2.94
CA ALA A 206 2.67 -2.94 -2.27
C ALA A 206 1.27 -3.46 -2.67
N VAL A 207 0.29 -2.57 -2.84
CA VAL A 207 -1.04 -2.93 -3.33
C VAL A 207 -1.01 -3.41 -4.78
N ALA A 208 -0.26 -2.75 -5.66
CA ALA A 208 -0.12 -3.15 -7.06
C ALA A 208 0.49 -4.56 -7.16
N ARG A 209 1.56 -4.84 -6.41
CA ARG A 209 2.22 -6.16 -6.35
C ARG A 209 1.28 -7.27 -5.87
N ARG A 210 0.57 -7.06 -4.78
CA ARG A 210 -0.45 -8.01 -4.31
C ARG A 210 -1.58 -8.19 -5.32
N GLY A 211 -1.91 -7.15 -6.09
CA GLY A 211 -2.85 -7.24 -7.21
C GLY A 211 -2.37 -8.19 -8.29
N ILE A 212 -1.11 -8.11 -8.70
CA ILE A 212 -0.48 -9.03 -9.67
C ILE A 212 -0.52 -10.48 -9.16
N GLU A 213 -0.13 -10.70 -7.90
CA GLU A 213 -0.13 -12.04 -7.31
C GLU A 213 -1.52 -12.68 -7.31
N ARG A 214 -2.55 -11.92 -6.91
CA ARG A 214 -3.94 -12.41 -6.90
C ARG A 214 -4.47 -12.68 -8.30
N LEU A 215 -4.18 -11.80 -9.26
CA LEU A 215 -4.55 -11.99 -10.66
C LEU A 215 -3.86 -13.22 -11.25
N ALA A 216 -2.58 -13.45 -10.98
CA ALA A 216 -1.85 -14.61 -11.46
C ALA A 216 -2.43 -15.92 -10.90
N ALA A 217 -2.75 -15.95 -9.62
CA ALA A 217 -3.35 -17.12 -8.98
C ALA A 217 -4.71 -17.47 -9.59
N VAL A 218 -5.60 -16.48 -9.80
CA VAL A 218 -6.92 -16.74 -10.38
C VAL A 218 -6.84 -17.04 -11.88
N ALA A 219 -5.88 -16.48 -12.61
CA ALA A 219 -5.66 -16.80 -14.03
C ALA A 219 -5.32 -18.27 -14.24
N ASP A 220 -4.54 -18.89 -13.35
CA ASP A 220 -4.20 -20.30 -13.43
C ASP A 220 -5.43 -21.21 -13.25
N THR A 221 -6.35 -20.85 -12.36
CA THR A 221 -7.59 -21.62 -12.14
C THR A 221 -8.52 -21.59 -13.36
N CYS A 222 -8.46 -20.57 -14.20
CA CYS A 222 -9.21 -20.51 -15.46
C CYS A 222 -8.79 -21.57 -16.49
N LEU A 223 -7.65 -22.24 -16.29
CA LEU A 223 -7.18 -23.32 -17.16
C LEU A 223 -7.81 -24.68 -16.84
N ASP A 224 -8.54 -24.80 -15.73
CA ASP A 224 -9.32 -25.99 -15.40
C ASP A 224 -10.70 -25.90 -16.08
N VAL A 225 -10.90 -26.64 -17.17
CA VAL A 225 -12.05 -26.48 -18.03
C VAL A 225 -12.89 -27.76 -18.13
N PRO A 226 -14.24 -27.66 -18.30
CA PRO A 226 -15.14 -28.82 -18.23
C PRO A 226 -15.42 -29.47 -19.59
N MET A 227 -14.57 -29.31 -20.60
CA MET A 227 -14.83 -29.83 -21.95
C MET A 227 -14.95 -31.34 -21.96
N GLY A 228 -16.01 -31.83 -22.59
CA GLY A 228 -16.36 -33.26 -22.63
C GLY A 228 -17.32 -33.69 -21.52
N GLY A 229 -17.69 -32.82 -20.60
CA GLY A 229 -18.75 -33.04 -19.62
C GLY A 229 -20.15 -32.96 -20.20
N THR A 230 -20.29 -32.38 -21.39
CA THR A 230 -21.54 -32.09 -22.10
C THR A 230 -22.52 -31.25 -21.28
N VAL A 231 -23.76 -31.71 -21.05
CA VAL A 231 -24.83 -30.87 -20.48
C VAL A 231 -24.61 -30.54 -19.00
N ILE A 232 -24.35 -31.59 -18.19
CA ILE A 232 -24.28 -31.48 -16.71
C ILE A 232 -23.08 -32.21 -16.09
N GLY A 233 -22.19 -32.78 -16.90
CA GLY A 233 -20.99 -33.49 -16.38
C GLY A 233 -20.93 -35.00 -16.64
N THR A 234 -21.99 -35.61 -17.18
CA THR A 234 -22.03 -37.06 -17.44
C THR A 234 -21.26 -37.48 -18.69
N GLY A 235 -20.96 -36.54 -19.60
CA GLY A 235 -20.38 -36.86 -20.91
C GLY A 235 -21.33 -37.60 -21.85
N LEU A 236 -22.64 -37.50 -21.63
CA LEU A 236 -23.64 -38.15 -22.49
C LEU A 236 -23.53 -37.62 -23.93
N GLY A 237 -23.43 -38.54 -24.90
CA GLY A 237 -23.37 -38.19 -26.32
C GLY A 237 -21.93 -37.97 -26.86
N VAL A 238 -20.87 -38.10 -26.08
CA VAL A 238 -19.49 -38.09 -26.58
C VAL A 238 -19.11 -39.48 -27.16
N GLY A 239 -18.26 -39.45 -28.16
CA GLY A 239 -17.68 -40.69 -28.70
C GLY A 239 -16.70 -41.35 -27.73
N GLN A 240 -16.56 -42.67 -27.83
CA GLN A 240 -15.59 -43.40 -27.01
C GLN A 240 -14.17 -42.85 -27.25
N GLY A 241 -13.45 -42.54 -26.16
CA GLY A 241 -12.12 -41.96 -26.20
C GLY A 241 -12.04 -40.47 -26.51
N TYR A 242 -13.15 -39.78 -26.73
CA TYR A 242 -13.17 -38.34 -27.02
C TYR A 242 -12.53 -37.50 -25.89
N VAL A 243 -12.86 -37.82 -24.64
CA VAL A 243 -12.32 -37.07 -23.49
C VAL A 243 -10.80 -37.18 -23.39
N ASP A 244 -10.22 -38.28 -23.79
CA ASP A 244 -8.76 -38.48 -23.81
C ASP A 244 -8.08 -37.69 -24.94
N ARG A 245 -8.82 -37.36 -26.01
CA ARG A 245 -8.30 -36.61 -27.16
C ARG A 245 -8.50 -35.12 -27.08
N ILE A 246 -9.59 -34.66 -26.46
CA ILE A 246 -9.97 -33.25 -26.51
C ILE A 246 -8.95 -32.33 -25.78
N TYR A 247 -8.40 -32.73 -24.63
CA TYR A 247 -7.45 -31.90 -23.89
C TYR A 247 -6.11 -31.72 -24.62
N PRO A 248 -5.47 -32.75 -25.15
CA PRO A 248 -4.31 -32.57 -26.04
C PRO A 248 -4.59 -31.64 -27.22
N ARG A 249 -5.77 -31.75 -27.86
CA ARG A 249 -6.16 -30.91 -28.99
C ARG A 249 -6.44 -29.47 -28.56
N LEU A 250 -7.07 -29.25 -27.40
CA LEU A 250 -7.26 -27.92 -26.83
C LEU A 250 -5.91 -27.25 -26.55
N CYS A 251 -4.96 -27.96 -25.92
CA CYS A 251 -3.62 -27.42 -25.66
C CYS A 251 -2.87 -27.10 -26.96
N GLU A 252 -2.98 -27.98 -27.98
CA GLU A 252 -2.36 -27.79 -29.31
C GLU A 252 -2.91 -26.51 -30.01
N VAL A 253 -4.23 -26.35 -30.01
CA VAL A 253 -4.91 -25.26 -30.74
C VAL A 253 -4.73 -23.91 -30.01
N THR A 254 -4.81 -23.90 -28.70
CA THR A 254 -4.81 -22.63 -27.91
C THR A 254 -3.41 -22.19 -27.47
N GLY A 255 -2.44 -23.10 -27.47
CA GLY A 255 -1.10 -22.89 -26.89
C GLY A 255 -1.10 -22.81 -25.37
N LEU A 256 -2.21 -23.14 -24.69
CA LEU A 256 -2.37 -23.07 -23.24
C LEU A 256 -2.31 -24.47 -22.62
N SER A 257 -1.86 -24.56 -21.38
CA SER A 257 -1.85 -25.81 -20.61
C SER A 257 -3.21 -26.08 -19.95
N LEU A 258 -4.24 -26.27 -20.79
CA LEU A 258 -5.60 -26.53 -20.31
C LEU A 258 -5.68 -27.89 -19.63
N ARG A 259 -6.39 -27.95 -18.50
CA ARG A 259 -6.54 -29.12 -17.65
C ARG A 259 -8.02 -29.51 -17.55
N ARG A 260 -8.22 -30.83 -17.39
CA ARG A 260 -9.57 -31.35 -17.11
C ARG A 260 -10.01 -30.89 -15.72
N HIS A 261 -11.18 -30.26 -15.65
CA HIS A 261 -11.77 -29.91 -14.36
C HIS A 261 -11.97 -31.17 -13.50
N PRO A 262 -11.57 -31.14 -12.21
CA PRO A 262 -11.60 -32.33 -11.35
C PRO A 262 -13.02 -32.89 -11.15
N ASN A 263 -14.05 -32.05 -11.21
CA ASN A 263 -15.44 -32.43 -11.09
C ASN A 263 -16.30 -31.65 -12.09
N PHE A 264 -16.75 -32.32 -13.15
CA PHE A 264 -17.60 -31.66 -14.17
C PHE A 264 -18.96 -31.20 -13.63
N PHE A 265 -19.55 -31.93 -12.67
CA PHE A 265 -20.83 -31.54 -12.07
C PHE A 265 -20.71 -30.23 -11.29
N ASP A 266 -19.60 -30.05 -10.60
CA ASP A 266 -19.26 -28.81 -9.90
C ASP A 266 -19.10 -27.63 -10.89
N ALA A 267 -18.35 -27.85 -11.96
CA ALA A 267 -18.07 -26.82 -12.96
C ALA A 267 -19.28 -26.26 -13.69
N PHE A 268 -20.40 -26.99 -13.74
CA PHE A 268 -21.64 -26.52 -14.39
C PHE A 268 -22.64 -25.88 -13.44
N GLN A 269 -22.60 -26.24 -12.16
CA GLN A 269 -23.51 -25.71 -11.14
C GLN A 269 -22.96 -24.46 -10.47
N ASN A 270 -21.69 -24.48 -10.12
CA ASN A 270 -21.06 -23.47 -9.30
C ASN A 270 -20.26 -22.47 -10.14
N GLY A 271 -20.41 -21.20 -9.83
CA GLY A 271 -19.74 -20.10 -10.52
C GLY A 271 -18.76 -19.33 -9.63
N ASP A 272 -18.34 -19.94 -8.53
CA ASP A 272 -17.47 -19.32 -7.52
C ASP A 272 -16.12 -18.87 -8.08
N LEU A 273 -15.55 -19.57 -9.08
CA LEU A 273 -14.39 -19.10 -9.82
C LEU A 273 -14.63 -17.71 -10.44
N PHE A 274 -15.76 -17.51 -11.07
CA PHE A 274 -16.09 -16.24 -11.72
C PHE A 274 -16.34 -15.13 -10.70
N GLN A 275 -16.99 -15.46 -9.58
CA GLN A 275 -17.16 -14.55 -8.47
C GLN A 275 -15.80 -14.18 -7.82
N TYR A 276 -14.92 -15.14 -7.63
CA TYR A 276 -13.55 -14.91 -7.12
C TYR A 276 -12.76 -13.99 -8.05
N LEU A 277 -12.81 -14.22 -9.35
CA LEU A 277 -12.17 -13.36 -10.35
C LEU A 277 -12.76 -11.94 -10.32
N SER A 278 -14.08 -11.82 -10.28
CA SER A 278 -14.79 -10.54 -10.18
C SER A 278 -14.39 -9.76 -8.93
N SER A 279 -14.34 -10.44 -7.77
CA SER A 279 -13.93 -9.83 -6.51
C SER A 279 -12.44 -9.43 -6.51
N THR A 280 -11.61 -10.13 -7.26
CA THR A 280 -10.19 -9.77 -7.47
C THR A 280 -10.08 -8.47 -8.29
N PHE A 281 -10.88 -8.32 -9.35
CA PHE A 281 -10.98 -7.06 -10.11
C PHE A 281 -11.48 -5.91 -9.23
N LYS A 282 -12.52 -6.14 -8.43
CA LYS A 282 -13.05 -5.15 -7.49
C LYS A 282 -11.99 -4.72 -6.47
N ALA A 283 -11.25 -5.66 -5.89
CA ALA A 283 -10.19 -5.36 -4.94
C ALA A 283 -9.08 -4.48 -5.56
N LEU A 284 -8.68 -4.78 -6.80
CA LEU A 284 -7.72 -3.93 -7.53
C LEU A 284 -8.31 -2.55 -7.80
N ALA A 285 -9.52 -2.46 -8.32
CA ALA A 285 -10.21 -1.21 -8.65
C ALA A 285 -10.41 -0.30 -7.44
N THR A 286 -10.84 -0.85 -6.30
CA THR A 286 -11.05 -0.07 -5.06
C THR A 286 -9.75 0.48 -4.48
N ASN A 287 -8.65 -0.25 -4.60
CA ASN A 287 -7.33 0.24 -4.21
C ASN A 287 -6.82 1.36 -5.14
N LEU A 288 -7.05 1.22 -6.45
CA LEU A 288 -6.77 2.30 -7.42
C LEU A 288 -7.62 3.55 -7.12
N ALA A 289 -8.89 3.37 -6.78
CA ALA A 289 -9.76 4.48 -6.38
C ALA A 289 -9.28 5.17 -5.09
N LYS A 290 -8.78 4.41 -4.11
CA LYS A 290 -8.17 4.97 -2.90
C LYS A 290 -6.96 5.84 -3.27
N MET A 291 -6.05 5.35 -4.07
CA MET A 291 -4.90 6.12 -4.57
C MET A 291 -5.36 7.38 -5.35
N GLY A 292 -6.35 7.25 -6.23
CA GLY A 292 -6.92 8.38 -6.94
C GLY A 292 -7.51 9.44 -6.01
N LYS A 293 -8.21 9.04 -4.95
CA LYS A 293 -8.76 9.98 -3.94
C LYS A 293 -7.65 10.69 -3.17
N ASP A 294 -6.60 9.99 -2.78
CA ASP A 294 -5.45 10.59 -2.11
C ASP A 294 -4.77 11.63 -3.01
N LEU A 295 -4.47 11.28 -4.25
CA LEU A 295 -3.85 12.21 -5.20
C LEU A 295 -4.72 13.45 -5.47
N ARG A 296 -6.07 13.30 -5.47
CA ARG A 296 -6.98 14.46 -5.54
C ARG A 296 -6.84 15.38 -4.34
N LEU A 297 -6.75 14.82 -3.14
CA LEU A 297 -6.57 15.59 -1.91
C LEU A 297 -5.21 16.30 -1.91
N LEU A 298 -4.14 15.56 -2.16
CA LEU A 298 -2.78 16.09 -2.21
C LEU A 298 -2.60 17.21 -3.25
N ALA A 299 -3.29 17.10 -4.39
CA ALA A 299 -3.27 18.11 -5.46
C ALA A 299 -4.28 19.25 -5.28
N SER A 300 -5.12 19.22 -4.23
CA SER A 300 -6.11 20.27 -3.98
C SER A 300 -5.44 21.59 -3.61
N ASN A 301 -6.13 22.70 -3.89
CA ASN A 301 -5.63 24.03 -3.50
C ASN A 301 -5.40 24.17 -1.98
N ALA A 302 -6.12 23.40 -1.17
CA ALA A 302 -5.99 23.42 0.29
C ALA A 302 -4.72 22.71 0.77
N MET A 303 -4.34 21.58 0.13
CA MET A 303 -3.15 20.82 0.52
C MET A 303 -1.92 21.20 -0.30
N ALA A 304 -2.06 21.36 -1.61
CA ALA A 304 -1.04 21.82 -2.55
C ALA A 304 0.32 21.07 -2.42
N GLU A 305 0.32 19.82 -1.99
CA GLU A 305 1.55 19.05 -1.76
C GLU A 305 2.12 18.47 -3.07
N ILE A 306 1.25 18.24 -4.06
CA ILE A 306 1.65 17.77 -5.38
C ILE A 306 1.02 18.59 -6.48
N THR A 307 1.64 18.57 -7.66
CA THR A 307 1.08 19.09 -8.91
C THR A 307 0.90 17.95 -9.89
N LEU A 308 -0.28 17.86 -10.49
CA LEU A 308 -0.61 16.85 -11.50
C LEU A 308 -0.58 17.45 -12.91
N PRO A 309 -0.29 16.65 -13.95
CA PRO A 309 -0.34 17.12 -15.33
C PRO A 309 -1.71 17.67 -15.71
N ALA A 310 -1.74 18.82 -16.35
CA ALA A 310 -2.94 19.38 -16.94
C ALA A 310 -3.26 18.66 -18.26
N VAL A 311 -4.23 17.75 -18.26
CA VAL A 311 -4.58 16.93 -19.43
C VAL A 311 -5.75 17.48 -20.24
N MET A 312 -6.58 18.35 -19.61
CA MET A 312 -7.68 19.05 -20.27
C MET A 312 -8.10 20.29 -19.47
N ALA A 313 -8.84 21.20 -20.12
CA ALA A 313 -9.44 22.33 -19.43
C ALA A 313 -10.42 21.84 -18.33
N GLY A 314 -10.34 22.42 -17.16
CA GLY A 314 -11.11 22.00 -15.99
C GLY A 314 -12.49 22.65 -15.87
N SER A 315 -12.79 23.68 -16.69
CA SER A 315 -14.07 24.38 -16.64
C SER A 315 -14.38 25.07 -17.96
N SER A 316 -15.65 25.00 -18.36
CA SER A 316 -16.18 25.81 -19.45
C SER A 316 -16.56 27.24 -19.04
N PHE A 317 -16.60 27.51 -17.74
CA PHE A 317 -17.04 28.78 -17.17
C PHE A 317 -15.91 29.56 -16.48
N ILE A 318 -14.94 28.85 -15.86
CA ILE A 318 -13.82 29.48 -15.14
C ILE A 318 -12.54 29.28 -15.98
N PRO A 319 -12.04 30.33 -16.67
CA PRO A 319 -10.80 30.23 -17.43
C PRO A 319 -9.60 29.89 -16.53
N GLY A 320 -8.75 28.98 -17.01
CA GLY A 320 -7.53 28.59 -16.27
C GLY A 320 -7.74 27.60 -15.15
N LYS A 321 -8.97 27.18 -14.81
CA LYS A 321 -9.22 26.14 -13.83
C LYS A 321 -8.76 24.79 -14.37
N ILE A 322 -7.94 24.06 -13.61
CA ILE A 322 -7.51 22.69 -13.89
C ILE A 322 -8.04 21.77 -12.81
N ASN A 323 -8.69 20.68 -13.21
CA ASN A 323 -9.19 19.66 -12.31
C ASN A 323 -8.28 18.42 -12.33
N PRO A 324 -8.19 17.65 -11.24
CA PRO A 324 -7.45 16.38 -11.18
C PRO A 324 -8.24 15.25 -11.85
N VAL A 325 -8.50 15.38 -13.17
CA VAL A 325 -9.44 14.51 -13.90
C VAL A 325 -8.97 13.06 -14.00
N MET A 326 -7.67 12.80 -14.02
CA MET A 326 -7.16 11.43 -14.09
C MET A 326 -7.36 10.65 -12.77
N PRO A 327 -7.12 11.22 -11.60
CA PRO A 327 -7.60 10.67 -10.34
C PRO A 327 -9.11 10.42 -10.28
N GLU A 328 -9.93 11.35 -10.80
CA GLU A 328 -11.39 11.18 -10.88
C GLU A 328 -11.78 10.03 -11.80
N PHE A 329 -11.07 9.89 -12.92
CA PHE A 329 -11.27 8.82 -13.88
C PHE A 329 -11.11 7.42 -13.26
N VAL A 330 -10.03 7.15 -12.50
CA VAL A 330 -9.87 5.82 -11.87
C VAL A 330 -10.91 5.55 -10.78
N VAL A 331 -11.41 6.58 -10.12
CA VAL A 331 -12.52 6.44 -9.17
C VAL A 331 -13.80 6.02 -9.89
N GLN A 332 -14.10 6.60 -11.06
CA GLN A 332 -15.26 6.19 -11.87
C GLN A 332 -15.13 4.76 -12.40
N LEU A 333 -13.92 4.34 -12.84
CA LEU A 333 -13.68 2.96 -13.23
C LEU A 333 -13.99 1.99 -12.09
N ALA A 334 -13.58 2.33 -10.88
CA ALA A 334 -13.84 1.49 -9.71
C ALA A 334 -15.35 1.39 -9.41
N PHE A 335 -16.12 2.46 -9.58
CA PHE A 335 -17.57 2.41 -9.42
C PHE A 335 -18.21 1.42 -10.41
N GLN A 336 -17.81 1.47 -11.69
CA GLN A 336 -18.33 0.55 -12.70
C GLN A 336 -17.93 -0.90 -12.40
N VAL A 337 -16.65 -1.15 -12.04
CA VAL A 337 -16.18 -2.50 -11.70
C VAL A 337 -16.90 -3.05 -10.46
N CYS A 338 -17.17 -2.22 -9.44
CA CYS A 338 -17.98 -2.63 -8.29
C CYS A 338 -19.42 -2.97 -8.66
N GLY A 339 -20.03 -2.22 -9.58
CA GLY A 339 -21.37 -2.52 -10.11
C GLY A 339 -21.39 -3.86 -10.86
N ASN A 340 -20.41 -4.10 -11.71
CA ASN A 340 -20.24 -5.35 -12.44
C ASN A 340 -20.04 -6.55 -11.49
N ASP A 341 -19.26 -6.38 -10.43
CA ASP A 341 -19.06 -7.42 -9.41
C ASP A 341 -20.37 -7.81 -8.70
N LEU A 342 -21.21 -6.83 -8.39
CA LEU A 342 -22.53 -7.12 -7.83
C LEU A 342 -23.38 -7.95 -8.77
N VAL A 343 -23.39 -7.62 -10.08
CA VAL A 343 -24.11 -8.39 -11.09
C VAL A 343 -23.59 -9.82 -11.20
N VAL A 344 -22.25 -10.01 -11.20
CA VAL A 344 -21.64 -11.35 -11.21
C VAL A 344 -22.05 -12.13 -9.96
N THR A 345 -22.00 -11.53 -8.79
CA THR A 345 -22.41 -12.16 -7.53
C THR A 345 -23.85 -12.65 -7.57
N MET A 346 -24.79 -11.82 -8.06
CA MET A 346 -26.21 -12.18 -8.21
C MET A 346 -26.41 -13.29 -9.24
N ALA A 347 -25.66 -13.28 -10.33
CA ALA A 347 -25.73 -14.29 -11.37
C ALA A 347 -25.16 -15.65 -10.94
N VAL A 348 -24.15 -15.65 -10.09
CA VAL A 348 -23.58 -16.88 -9.50
C VAL A 348 -24.55 -17.46 -8.48
N GLU A 349 -25.11 -16.63 -7.60
CA GLU A 349 -26.10 -17.04 -6.60
C GLU A 349 -27.39 -17.55 -7.26
N GLY A 350 -27.75 -17.01 -8.43
CA GLY A 350 -28.93 -17.41 -9.20
C GLY A 350 -28.84 -18.77 -9.90
N ALA A 351 -27.80 -19.57 -9.67
CA ALA A 351 -27.73 -20.95 -10.20
C ALA A 351 -28.86 -21.82 -9.63
N GLU A 352 -29.44 -22.68 -10.48
CA GLU A 352 -30.56 -23.51 -10.11
C GLU A 352 -30.27 -24.98 -10.46
N LEU A 353 -30.37 -25.87 -9.47
CA LEU A 353 -30.12 -27.30 -9.59
C LEU A 353 -28.77 -27.61 -10.24
N ASP A 354 -28.77 -28.27 -11.40
CA ASP A 354 -27.58 -28.86 -12.01
C ASP A 354 -26.84 -27.93 -12.99
N PHE A 355 -27.29 -26.66 -13.11
CA PHE A 355 -26.72 -25.74 -14.11
C PHE A 355 -26.84 -24.27 -13.74
N ASN A 356 -25.79 -23.50 -13.96
CA ASN A 356 -25.85 -22.05 -13.93
C ASN A 356 -26.13 -21.49 -15.34
N ALA A 357 -27.36 -21.04 -15.57
CA ALA A 357 -27.82 -20.53 -16.87
C ALA A 357 -27.40 -19.09 -17.17
N TRP A 358 -26.75 -18.39 -16.21
CA TRP A 358 -26.48 -16.95 -16.29
C TRP A 358 -25.10 -16.60 -16.84
N THR A 359 -24.45 -17.54 -17.53
CA THR A 359 -23.09 -17.39 -18.06
C THR A 359 -22.90 -16.18 -18.97
N GLY A 360 -23.91 -15.78 -19.76
CA GLY A 360 -23.83 -14.62 -20.64
C GLY A 360 -23.64 -13.30 -19.90
N VAL A 361 -24.44 -13.08 -18.85
CA VAL A 361 -24.33 -11.87 -18.03
C VAL A 361 -23.05 -11.87 -17.19
N VAL A 362 -22.59 -13.03 -16.72
CA VAL A 362 -21.31 -13.19 -16.05
C VAL A 362 -20.16 -12.81 -16.99
N ALA A 363 -20.11 -13.39 -18.19
CA ALA A 363 -19.08 -13.11 -19.18
C ALA A 363 -19.03 -11.62 -19.54
N LYS A 364 -20.19 -10.99 -19.83
CA LYS A 364 -20.27 -9.56 -20.15
C LYS A 364 -19.63 -8.70 -19.08
N ASN A 365 -19.98 -8.90 -17.83
CA ASN A 365 -19.51 -8.04 -16.73
C ASN A 365 -18.03 -8.28 -16.38
N LEU A 366 -17.54 -9.52 -16.49
CA LEU A 366 -16.13 -9.85 -16.34
C LEU A 366 -15.27 -9.23 -17.45
N PHE A 367 -15.70 -9.36 -18.71
CA PHE A 367 -14.97 -8.77 -19.85
C PHE A 367 -14.92 -7.26 -19.75
N GLU A 368 -16.05 -6.60 -19.41
CA GLU A 368 -16.10 -5.15 -19.23
C GLU A 368 -15.15 -4.69 -18.11
N SER A 369 -15.18 -5.35 -16.95
CA SER A 369 -14.31 -5.02 -15.81
C SER A 369 -12.84 -5.17 -16.16
N CYS A 370 -12.47 -6.28 -16.80
CA CYS A 370 -11.11 -6.54 -17.23
C CYS A 370 -10.65 -5.50 -18.27
N GLN A 371 -11.48 -5.22 -19.27
CA GLN A 371 -11.18 -4.23 -20.31
C GLN A 371 -10.97 -2.83 -19.74
N LEU A 372 -11.87 -2.39 -18.84
CA LEU A 372 -11.77 -1.08 -18.19
C LEU A 372 -10.45 -0.93 -17.41
N LEU A 373 -10.09 -1.95 -16.64
CA LEU A 373 -8.84 -1.94 -15.86
C LEU A 373 -7.61 -2.03 -16.76
N THR A 374 -7.63 -2.91 -17.76
CA THR A 374 -6.50 -3.10 -18.70
C THR A 374 -6.20 -1.81 -19.48
N ALA A 375 -7.23 -1.09 -19.92
CA ALA A 375 -7.06 0.17 -20.63
C ALA A 375 -6.82 1.35 -19.67
N GLY A 376 -7.50 1.38 -18.55
CA GLY A 376 -7.50 2.52 -17.62
C GLY A 376 -6.22 2.68 -16.82
N ILE A 377 -5.61 1.58 -16.39
CA ILE A 377 -4.38 1.61 -15.56
C ILE A 377 -3.19 2.25 -16.29
N PRO A 378 -2.83 1.83 -17.53
CA PRO A 378 -1.76 2.49 -18.28
C PRO A 378 -2.06 3.95 -18.59
N LEU A 379 -3.32 4.28 -18.91
CA LEU A 379 -3.74 5.65 -19.19
C LEU A 379 -3.57 6.56 -17.95
N PHE A 380 -4.00 6.09 -16.77
CA PHE A 380 -3.79 6.78 -15.51
C PHE A 380 -2.30 6.93 -15.20
N THR A 381 -1.52 5.87 -15.38
CA THR A 381 -0.09 5.89 -15.13
C THR A 381 0.62 6.93 -15.99
N GLU A 382 0.33 6.94 -17.28
CA GLU A 382 0.97 7.84 -18.24
C GLU A 382 0.54 9.30 -18.08
N LYS A 383 -0.77 9.54 -17.88
CA LYS A 383 -1.35 10.89 -17.85
C LYS A 383 -1.39 11.54 -16.47
N CYS A 384 -1.10 10.77 -15.41
CA CYS A 384 -1.11 11.25 -14.03
C CYS A 384 0.22 11.02 -13.32
N LEU A 385 0.59 9.74 -13.07
CA LEU A 385 1.71 9.40 -12.18
C LEU A 385 3.07 9.82 -12.74
N ARG A 386 3.34 9.57 -14.03
CA ARG A 386 4.66 9.90 -14.61
C ARG A 386 4.98 11.38 -14.56
N GLY A 387 3.99 12.23 -14.75
CA GLY A 387 4.13 13.69 -14.73
C GLY A 387 3.83 14.34 -13.38
N LEU A 388 3.54 13.55 -12.35
CA LEU A 388 3.33 14.05 -11.00
C LEU A 388 4.62 14.70 -10.47
N GLN A 389 4.49 15.90 -9.92
CA GLN A 389 5.57 16.65 -9.26
C GLN A 389 5.19 16.93 -7.80
N VAL A 390 6.16 16.84 -6.91
CA VAL A 390 6.02 17.17 -5.50
C VAL A 390 6.44 18.61 -5.24
N ASN A 391 5.64 19.36 -4.49
CA ASN A 391 5.94 20.72 -4.03
C ASN A 391 6.83 20.64 -2.78
N THR A 392 8.09 20.30 -2.98
CA THR A 392 9.05 19.92 -1.92
C THR A 392 9.17 20.99 -0.84
N GLU A 393 9.32 22.27 -1.21
CA GLU A 393 9.43 23.37 -0.25
C GLU A 393 8.17 23.51 0.61
N HIS A 394 6.99 23.41 0.01
CA HIS A 394 5.72 23.47 0.73
C HIS A 394 5.56 22.31 1.71
N CYS A 395 5.92 21.10 1.29
CA CYS A 395 5.86 19.89 2.11
C CYS A 395 6.83 19.95 3.28
N GLN A 396 8.07 20.39 3.04
CA GLN A 396 9.08 20.58 4.06
C GLN A 396 8.62 21.60 5.12
N ALA A 397 8.15 22.78 4.68
CA ALA A 397 7.66 23.82 5.58
C ALA A 397 6.45 23.35 6.43
N GLY A 398 5.58 22.51 5.87
CA GLY A 398 4.47 21.88 6.60
C GLY A 398 4.96 20.91 7.67
N ALA A 399 5.93 20.06 7.33
CA ALA A 399 6.50 19.09 8.25
C ALA A 399 7.27 19.75 9.40
N GLU A 400 7.94 20.88 9.16
CA GLU A 400 8.67 21.63 10.20
C GLU A 400 7.74 22.40 11.17
N LYS A 401 6.56 22.79 10.71
CA LYS A 401 5.60 23.57 11.50
C LYS A 401 4.60 22.74 12.29
N THR A 402 4.56 21.44 12.08
CA THR A 402 3.55 20.60 12.73
C THR A 402 3.74 20.55 14.24
N LEU A 403 2.63 20.69 14.97
CA LEU A 403 2.63 20.51 16.42
C LEU A 403 2.92 19.08 16.86
N SER A 404 2.80 18.10 15.94
CA SER A 404 3.07 16.69 16.26
C SER A 404 4.55 16.43 16.65
N LEU A 405 5.48 17.31 16.25
CA LEU A 405 6.88 17.23 16.69
C LEU A 405 7.04 17.36 18.21
N SER A 406 6.04 17.92 18.91
CA SER A 406 6.03 17.96 20.38
C SER A 406 6.03 16.57 21.01
N SER A 407 5.55 15.53 20.32
CA SER A 407 5.63 14.16 20.79
C SER A 407 7.08 13.68 20.99
N VAL A 408 7.99 14.15 20.14
CA VAL A 408 9.44 13.88 20.26
C VAL A 408 10.02 14.60 21.48
N VAL A 409 9.59 15.86 21.70
CA VAL A 409 9.95 16.57 22.94
C VAL A 409 9.44 15.79 24.15
N GLY A 410 8.22 15.27 24.07
CA GLY A 410 7.61 14.48 25.14
C GLY A 410 8.32 13.18 25.45
N SER A 411 8.85 12.50 24.45
CA SER A 411 9.62 11.27 24.66
C SER A 411 10.95 11.49 25.38
N VAL A 412 11.53 12.69 25.23
CA VAL A 412 12.85 13.02 25.80
C VAL A 412 12.72 13.82 27.10
N TYR A 413 11.80 14.80 27.14
CA TYR A 413 11.70 15.77 28.25
C TYR A 413 10.39 15.67 29.04
N GLY A 414 9.55 14.70 28.74
CA GLY A 414 8.28 14.46 29.42
C GLY A 414 7.08 15.20 28.81
N TYR A 415 5.86 14.68 29.12
CA TYR A 415 4.62 15.13 28.52
C TYR A 415 4.29 16.59 28.84
N ASP A 416 4.48 17.02 30.09
CA ASP A 416 4.13 18.39 30.53
C ASP A 416 5.02 19.45 29.84
N VAL A 417 6.28 19.12 29.64
CA VAL A 417 7.23 19.95 28.86
C VAL A 417 6.79 20.04 27.41
N ALA A 418 6.44 18.91 26.80
CA ALA A 418 5.95 18.86 25.43
C ALA A 418 4.66 19.66 25.25
N ALA A 419 3.71 19.54 26.20
CA ALA A 419 2.46 20.28 26.19
C ALA A 419 2.73 21.81 26.24
N ARG A 420 3.63 22.26 27.09
CA ARG A 420 4.01 23.66 27.20
C ARG A 420 4.68 24.16 25.91
N VAL A 421 5.59 23.39 25.34
CA VAL A 421 6.23 23.72 24.05
C VAL A 421 5.18 23.83 22.95
N ALA A 422 4.24 22.87 22.89
CA ALA A 422 3.19 22.87 21.88
C ALA A 422 2.22 24.06 22.03
N HIS A 423 1.78 24.39 23.25
CA HIS A 423 0.94 25.56 23.52
C HIS A 423 1.65 26.87 23.14
N THR A 424 2.91 27.02 23.55
CA THR A 424 3.70 28.20 23.17
C THR A 424 3.87 28.33 21.67
N ALA A 425 4.16 27.24 20.98
CA ALA A 425 4.28 27.22 19.53
C ALA A 425 2.97 27.61 18.84
N HIS A 426 1.84 27.08 19.31
CA HIS A 426 0.51 27.40 18.80
C HIS A 426 0.15 28.87 19.00
N ASP A 427 0.27 29.36 20.23
CA ASP A 427 -0.16 30.72 20.63
C ASP A 427 0.67 31.81 19.93
N GLN A 428 1.96 31.54 19.71
CA GLN A 428 2.88 32.49 19.06
C GLN A 428 3.00 32.28 17.54
N GLY A 429 2.42 31.21 16.98
CA GLY A 429 2.52 30.87 15.56
C GLY A 429 3.95 30.53 15.10
N ILE A 430 4.77 29.98 16.00
CA ILE A 430 6.17 29.58 15.75
C ILE A 430 6.28 28.06 15.65
N SER A 431 7.44 27.54 15.20
CA SER A 431 7.68 26.09 15.15
C SER A 431 7.88 25.50 16.54
N ILE A 432 7.69 24.16 16.66
CA ILE A 432 8.04 23.41 17.89
C ILE A 432 9.53 23.59 18.22
N LYS A 433 10.38 23.63 17.19
CA LYS A 433 11.83 23.86 17.34
C LYS A 433 12.10 25.25 17.98
N ASP A 434 11.51 26.31 17.41
CA ASP A 434 11.73 27.67 17.93
C ASP A 434 11.16 27.84 19.35
N SER A 435 10.00 27.22 19.60
CA SER A 435 9.40 27.19 20.93
C SER A 435 10.28 26.49 21.95
N ALA A 436 10.80 25.28 21.62
CA ALA A 436 11.65 24.50 22.52
C ALA A 436 12.97 25.22 22.83
N VAL A 437 13.57 25.87 21.83
CA VAL A 437 14.79 26.69 22.01
C VAL A 437 14.47 27.97 22.79
N GLY A 438 13.41 28.68 22.46
CA GLY A 438 13.01 29.92 23.15
C GLY A 438 12.64 29.67 24.62
N LEU A 439 12.05 28.57 24.95
CA LEU A 439 11.78 28.11 26.32
C LEU A 439 13.02 27.49 27.01
N ARG A 440 14.16 27.45 26.32
CA ARG A 440 15.43 26.88 26.81
C ARG A 440 15.32 25.40 27.25
N ILE A 441 14.38 24.66 26.65
CA ILE A 441 14.24 23.22 26.89
C ILE A 441 15.39 22.46 26.28
N MET A 442 15.87 22.91 25.11
CA MET A 442 17.02 22.31 24.42
C MET A 442 17.85 23.39 23.70
N SER A 443 19.09 23.06 23.41
CA SER A 443 19.96 23.93 22.60
C SER A 443 19.48 23.96 21.14
N GLU A 444 19.89 24.99 20.38
CA GLU A 444 19.58 25.07 18.95
C GLU A 444 20.12 23.87 18.17
N SER A 445 21.33 23.41 18.52
CA SER A 445 21.93 22.22 17.88
C SER A 445 21.19 20.92 18.21
N THR A 446 20.73 20.77 19.45
CA THR A 446 19.88 19.64 19.88
C THR A 446 18.54 19.67 19.16
N ALA A 447 17.89 20.80 19.11
CA ALA A 447 16.60 20.97 18.43
C ALA A 447 16.72 20.71 16.91
N ALA A 448 17.79 21.20 16.29
CA ALA A 448 18.03 20.97 14.86
C ALA A 448 18.23 19.49 14.52
N ALA A 449 18.86 18.72 15.40
CA ALA A 449 19.09 17.28 15.16
C ALA A 449 17.89 16.41 15.54
N LEU A 450 17.28 16.70 16.69
CA LEU A 450 16.21 15.87 17.27
C LEU A 450 14.85 16.11 16.60
N LEU A 451 14.59 17.32 16.13
CA LEU A 451 13.33 17.73 15.51
C LEU A 451 13.45 17.88 14.00
N ASP A 452 14.49 17.32 13.38
CA ASP A 452 14.59 17.22 11.92
C ASP A 452 13.54 16.27 11.37
N PRO A 453 12.58 16.76 10.55
CA PRO A 453 11.49 15.91 10.07
C PRO A 453 11.94 14.68 9.30
N LEU A 454 13.02 14.75 8.52
CA LEU A 454 13.54 13.60 7.77
C LEU A 454 14.06 12.51 8.70
N THR A 455 14.77 12.89 9.73
CA THR A 455 15.24 11.95 10.76
C THR A 455 14.10 11.21 11.43
N LEU A 456 12.97 11.90 11.67
CA LEU A 456 11.81 11.36 12.36
C LEU A 456 10.95 10.43 11.50
N THR A 457 11.23 10.32 10.21
CA THR A 457 10.56 9.34 9.33
C THR A 457 11.04 7.90 9.54
N ASP A 458 12.08 7.70 10.35
CA ASP A 458 12.71 6.39 10.58
C ASP A 458 13.08 6.23 12.05
N ALA A 459 12.54 5.18 12.68
CA ALA A 459 12.74 4.92 14.10
C ALA A 459 14.21 4.59 14.46
N GLU A 460 14.94 3.92 13.56
CA GLU A 460 16.36 3.61 13.77
C GLU A 460 17.21 4.88 13.67
N ARG A 461 16.93 5.76 12.70
CA ARG A 461 17.61 7.04 12.57
C ARG A 461 17.40 7.93 13.80
N SER A 462 16.17 7.99 14.31
CA SER A 462 15.87 8.82 15.49
C SER A 462 16.52 8.29 16.76
N SER A 463 16.55 6.98 16.99
CA SER A 463 17.23 6.37 18.13
C SER A 463 18.75 6.59 18.10
N VAL A 464 19.37 6.41 16.93
CA VAL A 464 20.82 6.64 16.75
C VAL A 464 21.22 8.09 17.02
N ILE A 465 20.34 9.06 16.73
CA ILE A 465 20.63 10.47 17.04
C ILE A 465 20.65 10.71 18.54
N LEU A 466 19.68 10.19 19.27
CA LEU A 466 19.64 10.31 20.73
C LEU A 466 20.91 9.70 21.35
N ASP A 467 21.30 8.51 20.92
CA ASP A 467 22.52 7.84 21.38
C ASP A 467 23.78 8.66 21.06
N ARG A 468 23.88 9.22 19.86
CA ARG A 468 25.01 10.08 19.47
C ARG A 468 25.08 11.37 20.30
N MET A 469 23.93 11.95 20.62
CA MET A 469 23.85 13.15 21.46
C MET A 469 24.30 12.84 22.88
N ILE A 470 23.85 11.74 23.46
CA ILE A 470 24.30 11.26 24.77
C ILE A 470 25.81 11.00 24.75
N ALA A 471 26.30 10.29 23.72
CA ALA A 471 27.72 10.01 23.58
C ALA A 471 28.59 11.28 23.48
N LYS A 472 28.09 12.30 22.74
CA LYS A 472 28.78 13.60 22.66
C LYS A 472 28.81 14.32 24.00
N GLN A 473 27.71 14.36 24.74
CA GLN A 473 27.67 14.97 26.06
C GLN A 473 28.61 14.23 27.04
N ARG A 474 28.63 12.90 26.97
CA ARG A 474 29.59 12.08 27.74
C ARG A 474 31.04 12.42 27.41
N GLU A 475 31.36 12.62 26.13
CA GLU A 475 32.74 13.02 25.71
C GLU A 475 33.10 14.41 26.21
N ASP A 476 32.19 15.39 26.10
CA ASP A 476 32.40 16.77 26.57
C ASP A 476 32.64 16.81 28.09
N VAL A 477 31.76 16.13 28.86
CA VAL A 477 31.94 15.97 30.31
C VAL A 477 33.22 15.23 30.65
N GLY A 478 33.53 14.14 29.93
CA GLY A 478 34.73 13.33 30.13
C GLY A 478 36.02 14.12 29.97
N ARG A 479 36.06 15.09 29.02
CA ARG A 479 37.24 15.98 28.88
C ARG A 479 37.45 16.86 30.11
N VAL A 480 36.39 17.33 30.72
CA VAL A 480 36.47 18.13 31.96
C VAL A 480 36.91 17.27 33.12
N VAL A 481 36.29 16.13 33.29
CA VAL A 481 36.56 15.19 34.39
C VAL A 481 37.95 14.62 34.30
N ALA A 482 38.52 14.44 33.09
CA ALA A 482 39.91 14.00 32.91
C ALA A 482 40.92 14.93 33.57
N GLY A 483 40.62 16.22 33.70
CA GLY A 483 41.46 17.18 34.40
C GLY A 483 41.34 17.17 35.92
N LEU A 484 40.44 16.39 36.50
CA LEU A 484 40.25 16.25 37.95
C LEU A 484 41.14 15.14 38.52
N SER A 485 41.65 15.35 39.72
CA SER A 485 42.40 14.31 40.43
C SER A 485 41.48 13.12 40.76
N PRO A 486 42.03 11.88 40.88
CA PRO A 486 41.22 10.72 41.30
C PRO A 486 40.53 10.97 42.64
N GLN A 487 41.14 11.74 43.52
CA GLN A 487 40.64 12.08 44.84
C GLN A 487 39.48 13.07 44.77
N THR A 488 39.58 14.08 43.87
CA THR A 488 38.48 15.03 43.60
C THR A 488 37.25 14.32 43.00
N ARG A 489 37.49 13.41 42.06
CA ARG A 489 36.39 12.61 41.47
C ARG A 489 35.66 11.77 42.52
N ARG A 490 36.42 11.11 43.40
CA ARG A 490 35.83 10.31 44.48
C ARG A 490 35.04 11.17 45.46
N CYS A 491 35.61 12.30 45.90
CA CYS A 491 34.97 13.22 46.81
C CYS A 491 33.65 13.79 46.22
N LEU A 492 33.64 14.09 44.93
CA LEU A 492 32.46 14.58 44.23
C LEU A 492 31.31 13.52 44.23
N LEU A 493 31.63 12.26 43.94
CA LEU A 493 30.64 11.17 43.97
C LEU A 493 30.15 10.89 45.38
N ASP A 494 31.02 10.88 46.36
CA ASP A 494 30.68 10.61 47.76
C ASP A 494 29.73 11.68 48.32
N ILE A 495 30.00 12.96 48.02
CA ILE A 495 29.14 14.09 48.42
C ILE A 495 27.80 14.06 47.65
N ALA A 496 27.82 13.80 46.32
CA ALA A 496 26.60 13.65 45.55
C ALA A 496 25.71 12.52 46.13
N THR A 497 26.33 11.38 46.47
CA THR A 497 25.58 10.25 47.09
C THR A 497 25.04 10.61 48.47
N ALA A 498 25.77 11.40 49.27
CA ALA A 498 25.33 11.84 50.59
C ALA A 498 24.13 12.81 50.48
N VAL A 499 24.14 13.72 49.52
CA VAL A 499 23.01 14.63 49.27
C VAL A 499 21.76 13.84 48.90
N ALA A 500 21.86 12.93 47.93
CA ALA A 500 20.70 12.12 47.49
C ALA A 500 20.12 11.18 48.55
N LYS A 501 20.80 11.01 49.69
CA LYS A 501 20.35 10.11 50.76
C LYS A 501 20.02 10.83 52.08
N VAL A 502 20.18 12.14 52.12
CA VAL A 502 20.13 12.89 53.39
C VAL A 502 18.74 12.81 54.05
N ASP A 503 17.67 12.66 53.33
CA ASP A 503 16.31 12.48 53.83
C ASP A 503 15.91 11.01 54.07
N GLY A 504 16.82 10.07 53.77
CA GLY A 504 16.62 8.63 53.92
C GLY A 504 15.87 7.97 52.75
N ARG A 505 15.59 8.69 51.67
CA ARG A 505 15.00 8.19 50.43
C ARG A 505 15.73 8.78 49.23
N VAL A 506 15.90 7.99 48.19
CA VAL A 506 16.44 8.47 46.90
C VAL A 506 15.27 8.54 45.94
N SER A 507 14.94 9.74 45.44
CA SER A 507 13.94 9.92 44.39
C SER A 507 14.41 9.32 43.08
N THR A 508 13.48 9.14 42.11
CA THR A 508 13.82 8.64 40.77
C THR A 508 14.76 9.64 40.05
N GLU A 509 14.52 10.91 40.26
CA GLU A 509 15.30 12.03 39.70
C GLU A 509 16.72 12.05 40.24
N GLU A 510 16.87 11.93 41.55
CA GLU A 510 18.19 11.83 42.20
C GLU A 510 18.96 10.57 41.78
N ALA A 511 18.26 9.45 41.62
CA ALA A 511 18.89 8.22 41.13
C ALA A 511 19.45 8.39 39.71
N HIS A 512 18.70 9.01 38.81
CA HIS A 512 19.19 9.32 37.45
C HIS A 512 20.35 10.31 37.46
N ALA A 513 20.28 11.37 38.28
CA ALA A 513 21.36 12.33 38.41
C ALA A 513 22.63 11.68 38.96
N LEU A 514 22.53 10.82 39.96
CA LEU A 514 23.65 10.04 40.50
C LEU A 514 24.25 9.07 39.46
N GLU A 515 23.44 8.43 38.65
CA GLU A 515 23.90 7.57 37.57
C GLU A 515 24.77 8.35 36.59
N VAL A 516 24.29 9.53 36.15
CA VAL A 516 25.05 10.42 35.27
C VAL A 516 26.38 10.87 35.91
N VAL A 517 26.37 11.27 37.18
CA VAL A 517 27.58 11.66 37.91
C VAL A 517 28.55 10.48 38.03
N SER A 518 28.06 9.31 38.37
CA SER A 518 28.87 8.08 38.50
C SER A 518 29.51 7.70 37.18
N ASP A 519 28.74 7.65 36.11
CA ASP A 519 29.21 7.37 34.74
C ASP A 519 30.24 8.40 34.27
N ALA A 520 29.98 9.69 34.50
CA ALA A 520 30.88 10.78 34.13
C ALA A 520 32.22 10.70 34.81
N LEU A 521 32.20 10.36 36.09
CA LEU A 521 33.42 10.21 36.88
C LEU A 521 34.18 8.89 36.64
N GLN A 522 33.54 7.95 35.94
CA GLN A 522 34.04 6.58 35.72
C GLN A 522 34.32 5.84 37.05
N LEU A 523 33.44 6.03 38.01
CA LEU A 523 33.50 5.43 39.34
C LEU A 523 32.21 4.63 39.60
N GLU A 524 32.34 3.45 40.17
CA GLU A 524 31.17 2.75 40.66
C GLU A 524 30.63 3.46 41.92
N SER A 525 29.31 3.66 41.97
CA SER A 525 28.62 4.16 43.15
C SER A 525 28.68 3.09 44.24
N LEU A 526 29.76 3.03 45.01
CA LEU A 526 29.79 2.29 46.25
C LEU A 526 29.00 3.11 47.26
N ILE A 527 27.91 2.56 47.76
CA ILE A 527 27.12 3.16 48.84
C ILE A 527 28.00 3.25 50.07
N PRO A 528 28.46 4.44 50.50
CA PRO A 528 29.25 4.53 51.74
C PRO A 528 28.36 4.17 52.90
N ALA A 529 28.85 3.32 53.76
CA ALA A 529 28.14 2.92 55.00
C ALA A 529 28.15 4.03 56.08
N ASN A 530 28.96 5.10 55.90
CA ASN A 530 29.13 6.16 56.89
C ASN A 530 29.42 7.53 56.28
N THR A 531 28.66 8.55 56.71
CA THR A 531 28.80 9.98 56.34
C THR A 531 30.06 10.65 56.91
N GLU A 532 30.86 10.00 57.70
CA GLU A 532 32.09 10.59 58.33
C GLU A 532 33.34 10.46 57.43
N GLU A 533 33.39 9.59 56.43
CA GLU A 533 34.59 9.35 55.62
C GLU A 533 34.92 10.47 54.63
N TYR A 534 33.99 11.32 54.18
CA TYR A 534 34.30 12.37 53.21
C TYR A 534 35.04 13.58 53.83
N ASN A 535 34.99 13.76 55.16
CA ASN A 535 35.65 14.87 55.85
C ASN A 535 37.20 14.89 55.76
N GLN A 536 37.83 13.77 55.54
CA GLN A 536 39.30 13.68 55.53
C GLN A 536 39.96 14.18 54.21
N ASN A 537 39.21 14.33 53.12
CA ASN A 537 39.76 14.62 51.80
C ASN A 537 39.58 16.09 51.33
N LEU A 538 38.75 16.88 52.01
CA LEU A 538 38.39 18.23 51.58
C LEU A 538 39.51 19.26 51.68
N SER A 539 40.50 19.06 52.57
CA SER A 539 41.60 19.99 52.78
C SER A 539 42.64 20.04 51.65
N ILE A 540 42.62 19.06 50.76
CA ILE A 540 43.58 18.93 49.64
C ILE A 540 43.04 19.57 48.36
N LEU A 541 41.77 19.91 48.32
CA LEU A 541 41.07 20.45 47.13
C LEU A 541 41.48 21.90 46.87
N SER A 542 41.71 22.23 45.60
CA SER A 542 41.83 23.62 45.14
C SER A 542 40.51 24.39 45.30
N ALA A 543 40.57 25.71 45.32
CA ALA A 543 39.37 26.55 45.44
C ALA A 543 38.32 26.20 44.35
N SER A 544 38.77 26.01 43.12
CA SER A 544 37.88 25.67 42.00
C SER A 544 37.26 24.26 42.09
N GLU A 545 37.99 23.30 42.70
CA GLU A 545 37.45 21.97 42.94
C GLU A 545 36.39 21.98 44.08
N ARG A 546 36.55 22.80 45.07
CA ARG A 546 35.56 23.02 46.16
C ARG A 546 34.29 23.64 45.62
N GLU A 547 34.43 24.66 44.77
CA GLU A 547 33.26 25.29 44.09
C GLU A 547 32.52 24.31 43.20
N LEU A 548 33.23 23.48 42.40
CA LEU A 548 32.63 22.43 41.57
C LEU A 548 31.85 21.41 42.40
N ILE A 549 32.43 20.93 43.49
CA ILE A 549 31.82 19.95 44.38
C ILE A 549 30.54 20.52 45.02
N TYR A 550 30.62 21.77 45.52
CA TYR A 550 29.45 22.43 46.08
C TYR A 550 28.34 22.68 45.07
N THR A 551 28.71 23.10 43.87
CA THR A 551 27.74 23.33 42.80
C THR A 551 27.05 22.06 42.38
N CYS A 552 27.78 20.95 42.29
CA CYS A 552 27.20 19.62 42.02
C CYS A 552 26.25 19.16 43.15
N ALA A 553 26.63 19.36 44.41
CA ALA A 553 25.80 19.08 45.56
C ALA A 553 24.48 19.90 45.53
N ALA A 554 24.61 21.20 45.25
CA ALA A 554 23.42 22.11 45.15
C ALA A 554 22.52 21.77 43.95
N TRP A 555 23.12 21.31 42.84
CA TRP A 555 22.38 20.84 41.69
C TRP A 555 21.57 19.58 42.03
N LEU A 556 22.18 18.60 42.69
CA LEU A 556 21.56 17.36 43.07
C LEU A 556 20.42 17.59 44.09
N ALA A 557 20.70 18.38 45.16
CA ALA A 557 19.70 18.74 46.19
C ALA A 557 18.45 19.43 45.68
N GLY A 558 18.34 19.74 44.47
CA GLY A 558 17.14 20.32 43.92
C GLY A 558 16.74 19.64 42.62
N THR A 559 17.13 18.40 42.38
CA THR A 559 16.71 17.64 41.19
C THR A 559 15.24 17.21 41.28
N ASP A 560 14.72 17.01 42.47
CA ASP A 560 13.29 16.93 42.70
C ASP A 560 12.65 18.32 42.96
N THR A 561 11.35 18.40 42.94
CA THR A 561 10.62 19.68 42.98
C THR A 561 10.59 20.33 44.36
N VAL A 562 11.11 19.67 45.39
CA VAL A 562 11.02 20.12 46.80
C VAL A 562 12.38 19.91 47.46
N THR A 563 13.14 21.00 47.64
CA THR A 563 14.35 20.94 48.45
C THR A 563 13.98 20.81 49.93
N GLU A 564 14.31 19.68 50.53
CA GLU A 564 13.96 19.37 51.92
C GLU A 564 14.85 20.14 52.93
N ALA A 565 14.35 20.29 54.15
CA ALA A 565 15.09 20.97 55.22
C ALA A 565 16.45 20.32 55.54
N SER A 566 16.51 19.01 55.42
CA SER A 566 17.72 18.17 55.62
C SER A 566 18.79 18.45 54.55
N GLU A 567 18.40 18.65 53.32
CA GLU A 567 19.31 19.01 52.19
C GLU A 567 19.88 20.40 52.38
N ILE A 568 19.03 21.37 52.78
CA ILE A 568 19.48 22.74 53.09
C ILE A 568 20.50 22.73 54.23
N GLU A 569 20.29 21.92 55.28
CA GLU A 569 21.20 21.78 56.38
C GLU A 569 22.54 21.14 55.99
N LEU A 570 22.49 20.11 55.12
CA LEU A 570 23.66 19.47 54.54
C LEU A 570 24.46 20.46 53.69
N LEU A 571 23.81 21.21 52.82
CA LEU A 571 24.48 22.23 51.96
C LEU A 571 25.15 23.30 52.83
N ARG A 572 24.56 23.77 53.92
CA ARG A 572 25.18 24.71 54.87
C ARG A 572 26.39 24.09 55.60
N SER A 573 26.32 22.84 55.93
CA SER A 573 27.45 22.12 56.51
C SER A 573 28.59 22.01 55.53
N LEU A 574 28.31 21.70 54.27
CA LEU A 574 29.29 21.64 53.16
C LEU A 574 29.94 22.99 52.89
N GLU A 575 29.20 24.13 52.96
CA GLU A 575 29.77 25.47 52.85
C GLU A 575 30.92 25.65 53.86
N THR A 576 30.68 25.29 55.10
CA THR A 576 31.65 25.42 56.17
C THR A 576 32.86 24.48 55.96
N GLN A 577 32.60 23.23 55.60
CA GLN A 577 33.62 22.22 55.41
C GLN A 577 34.52 22.49 54.16
N LEU A 578 33.95 23.01 53.10
CA LEU A 578 34.63 23.41 51.86
C LEU A 578 35.32 24.77 51.99
N GLY A 579 35.11 25.51 53.12
CA GLY A 579 35.67 26.85 53.32
C GLY A 579 35.19 27.89 52.34
N LEU A 580 33.94 27.76 51.85
CA LEU A 580 33.30 28.72 50.98
C LEU A 580 32.79 29.89 51.82
N ASN A 581 32.95 31.12 51.34
CA ASN A 581 32.31 32.24 51.99
C ASN A 581 30.81 32.27 51.62
N GLN A 582 29.96 32.85 52.46
CA GLN A 582 28.52 32.86 52.30
C GLN A 582 28.06 33.48 50.97
N ALA A 583 28.73 34.53 50.51
CA ALA A 583 28.40 35.22 49.27
C ALA A 583 28.68 34.34 48.04
N ASN A 584 29.80 33.64 48.03
CA ASN A 584 30.14 32.69 46.95
C ASN A 584 29.18 31.51 46.94
N ALA A 585 28.84 30.92 48.08
CA ALA A 585 27.90 29.80 48.18
C ALA A 585 26.49 30.23 47.70
N GLU A 586 26.06 31.41 48.06
CA GLU A 586 24.77 31.98 47.60
C GLU A 586 24.76 32.24 46.10
N ALA A 587 25.85 32.77 45.53
CA ALA A 587 25.99 32.98 44.09
C ALA A 587 25.94 31.66 43.31
N LEU A 588 26.61 30.60 43.81
CA LEU A 588 26.57 29.24 43.22
C LEU A 588 25.16 28.64 43.27
N ARG A 589 24.45 28.75 44.42
CA ARG A 589 23.04 28.29 44.54
C ARG A 589 22.11 29.06 43.61
N THR A 590 22.27 30.39 43.52
CA THR A 590 21.48 31.23 42.62
C THR A 590 21.69 30.79 41.19
N LYS A 591 22.91 30.48 40.77
CA LYS A 591 23.21 30.00 39.43
C LYS A 591 22.58 28.66 39.14
N VAL A 592 22.70 27.71 40.07
CA VAL A 592 22.01 26.40 39.98
C VAL A 592 20.51 26.58 39.90
N SER A 593 19.94 27.49 40.69
CA SER A 593 18.49 27.79 40.67
C SER A 593 18.05 28.43 39.36
N GLU A 594 18.88 29.33 38.78
CA GLU A 594 18.63 29.88 37.43
C GLU A 594 18.63 28.78 36.36
N MET A 595 19.65 27.92 36.37
CA MET A 595 19.72 26.76 35.46
C MET A 595 18.49 25.85 35.58
N LYS A 596 17.97 25.66 36.81
CA LYS A 596 16.76 24.85 37.07
C LYS A 596 15.47 25.57 36.72
N ALA A 597 15.36 26.86 37.00
CA ALA A 597 14.19 27.65 36.64
C ALA A 597 14.05 27.76 35.10
N GLU A 598 15.14 27.65 34.38
CA GLU A 598 15.16 27.60 32.93
C GLU A 598 14.72 26.24 32.37
N ARG A 599 14.75 25.15 33.17
CA ARG A 599 14.34 23.80 32.79
C ARG A 599 13.30 23.27 33.79
N LEU A 600 12.08 23.05 33.35
CA LEU A 600 11.04 22.44 34.15
C LEU A 600 11.13 20.91 33.99
N TYR A 601 11.56 20.24 35.08
CA TYR A 601 11.65 18.79 35.10
C TYR A 601 10.37 18.13 35.60
N HIS A 602 9.78 17.30 34.75
CA HIS A 602 9.13 16.05 35.07
C HIS A 602 9.49 15.10 33.95
N VAL A 603 10.54 14.34 34.16
CA VAL A 603 10.95 13.31 33.19
C VAL A 603 10.53 11.95 33.74
N PRO A 604 9.40 11.40 33.31
CA PRO A 604 9.01 10.06 33.68
C PRO A 604 9.42 9.04 32.62
N ARG A 605 10.56 8.93 32.19
CA ARG A 605 11.11 7.75 31.49
C ARG A 605 12.43 8.04 30.77
N CYS A 606 13.41 7.31 31.20
CA CYS A 606 14.61 6.78 30.56
C CYS A 606 15.58 7.72 29.86
N GLU A 607 15.31 8.97 29.68
CA GLU A 607 16.21 9.61 28.76
C GLU A 607 17.31 10.30 29.56
N GLN A 608 18.48 9.67 29.49
CA GLN A 608 19.70 10.18 30.09
C GLN A 608 20.12 11.53 29.49
N LEU A 609 19.63 11.88 28.28
CA LEU A 609 20.07 13.10 27.57
C LEU A 609 19.85 14.39 28.39
N PRO A 610 18.68 14.68 28.96
CA PRO A 610 18.49 15.90 29.76
C PRO A 610 19.46 16.00 30.94
N TRP A 611 19.69 14.90 31.64
CA TRP A 611 20.62 14.83 32.76
C TRP A 611 22.07 15.04 32.33
N TRP A 612 22.46 14.47 31.18
CA TRP A 612 23.77 14.73 30.61
C TRP A 612 23.97 16.18 30.15
N GLU A 613 22.96 16.79 29.53
CA GLU A 613 22.98 18.20 29.12
C GLU A 613 23.10 19.12 30.33
N ASP A 614 22.39 18.85 31.40
CA ASP A 614 22.49 19.61 32.62
C ASP A 614 23.86 19.51 33.29
N PHE A 615 24.34 18.28 33.42
CA PHE A 615 25.62 18.05 34.04
C PHE A 615 26.78 18.62 33.20
N ALA A 616 26.68 18.52 31.88
CA ALA A 616 27.64 19.15 30.96
C ALA A 616 27.64 20.69 31.10
N THR A 617 26.44 21.29 31.19
CA THR A 617 26.29 22.73 31.38
C THR A 617 26.88 23.19 32.71
N LEU A 618 26.58 22.46 33.78
CA LEU A 618 27.11 22.73 35.12
C LEU A 618 28.65 22.69 35.15
N ILE A 619 29.23 21.61 34.61
CA ILE A 619 30.68 21.42 34.58
C ILE A 619 31.38 22.47 33.71
N THR A 620 30.82 22.78 32.55
CA THR A 620 31.38 23.78 31.63
C THR A 620 31.34 25.17 32.25
N TRP A 621 30.24 25.52 32.93
CA TRP A 621 30.11 26.79 33.63
C TRP A 621 31.18 26.92 34.71
N CYS A 622 31.35 25.89 35.53
CA CYS A 622 32.40 25.85 36.57
C CYS A 622 33.82 26.02 36.00
N GLN A 623 34.09 25.53 34.78
CA GLN A 623 35.38 25.73 34.11
C GLN A 623 35.59 27.15 33.61
N LEU A 624 34.58 27.74 32.98
CA LEU A 624 34.69 29.10 32.41
C LEU A 624 34.92 30.17 33.46
N HIS A 625 34.44 29.93 34.68
CA HIS A 625 34.57 30.89 35.79
C HIS A 625 35.74 30.63 36.72
N ARG A 626 36.68 29.72 36.32
CA ARG A 626 37.92 29.46 37.06
C ARG A 626 38.88 30.67 37.21
N SER A 627 38.65 31.75 36.45
CA SER A 627 39.59 32.89 36.35
C SER A 627 39.02 34.23 36.71
N ALA A 628 37.74 34.34 37.06
CA ALA A 628 37.12 35.60 37.47
C ALA A 628 36.79 35.58 38.97
N PRO A 629 37.26 36.53 39.78
CA PRO A 629 36.74 36.69 41.13
C PRO A 629 35.26 37.07 41.03
N ILE A 630 34.40 36.28 41.68
CA ILE A 630 32.98 36.63 41.90
C ILE A 630 32.88 37.86 42.77
#